data_c709dac2f7103d2099bfe61bebb089e3
#
_entry.id   c709dac2f7103d2099bfe61bebb089e3
#
_cell.length_a   1.000
_cell.length_b   1.000
_cell.length_c   1.000
_cell.angle_alpha   90.00
_cell.angle_beta   90.00
_cell.angle_gamma   90.00
#
_symmetry.space_group_name_H-M   'P 1'
#
loop_
_entity.id
_entity.type
_entity.pdbx_description
1 polymer ?
#
loop_
_entity_poly.entity_id
_entity_poly.type
_entity_poly.pdbx_seq_one_letter_code
_entity_poly.pdbx_strand_id
1 'polypeptide(L)'
;MEKTFHKDLYIKDEWFQKESSKIFQNEWFCVARNEDFEVPGDFKLLNIAGESIFLLLGEDKQIRSFFNLCKHRGCQLLDETDESQSKGNFKTFIRCPYHSWTYNLDGSLRKAPHLDLNANNNEYHLNQIMTQSWGGFLFIKMKNNERSLTDQVNDFENQFHRYGLENLKTGCMYSYIIDANWKVILENYNECYHCAGVHPELCKIVPEFTKKGGIELDWENGVPQREGTNTFTFSGTTNRPPIPGLNDLEKERHFGELIYPNLMISLSMDHAATFIVNPLGPEKTLID
;
A
#
# COMPACT_ATOMS: atom_id res chain seq x y z
N MET A 1 -19.10 10.43 -26.44
CA MET A 1 -18.72 10.43 -25.01
C MET A 1 -19.27 9.15 -24.40
N GLU A 2 -18.42 8.29 -23.90
CA GLU A 2 -18.85 7.12 -23.14
C GLU A 2 -19.49 7.58 -21.83
N LYS A 3 -20.49 6.83 -21.37
CA LYS A 3 -21.12 7.14 -20.08
C LYS A 3 -20.21 6.65 -18.95
N THR A 4 -20.02 7.46 -17.93
CA THR A 4 -19.40 7.05 -16.68
C THR A 4 -20.22 5.96 -15.98
N PHE A 5 -19.63 5.29 -15.02
CA PHE A 5 -20.37 4.36 -14.16
C PHE A 5 -21.53 5.07 -13.44
N HIS A 6 -22.55 4.29 -13.07
CA HIS A 6 -23.66 4.86 -12.30
C HIS A 6 -23.16 5.35 -10.94
N LYS A 7 -23.65 6.52 -10.50
CA LYS A 7 -23.23 7.16 -9.26
C LYS A 7 -23.28 6.24 -8.03
N ASP A 8 -24.22 5.30 -7.98
CA ASP A 8 -24.38 4.38 -6.87
C ASP A 8 -23.13 3.54 -6.60
N LEU A 9 -22.33 3.27 -7.64
CA LEU A 9 -21.05 2.56 -7.52
C LEU A 9 -20.00 3.33 -6.69
N TYR A 10 -20.18 4.63 -6.50
CA TYR A 10 -19.25 5.49 -5.77
C TYR A 10 -19.75 5.85 -4.36
N ILE A 11 -21.08 5.88 -4.13
CA ILE A 11 -21.66 6.45 -2.90
C ILE A 11 -22.44 5.46 -2.05
N LYS A 12 -22.76 4.26 -2.57
CA LYS A 12 -23.60 3.28 -1.86
C LYS A 12 -22.76 2.29 -1.05
N ASP A 13 -23.10 2.12 0.23
CA ASP A 13 -22.47 1.13 1.10
C ASP A 13 -22.53 -0.29 0.53
N GLU A 14 -23.64 -0.69 -0.08
CA GLU A 14 -23.77 -2.04 -0.66
C GLU A 14 -22.71 -2.34 -1.71
N TRP A 15 -22.29 -1.35 -2.50
CA TRP A 15 -21.22 -1.49 -3.47
C TRP A 15 -19.86 -1.52 -2.80
N PHE A 16 -19.64 -0.66 -1.81
CA PHE A 16 -18.41 -0.67 -1.03
C PHE A 16 -18.20 -2.02 -0.33
N GLN A 17 -19.26 -2.62 0.24
CA GLN A 17 -19.18 -3.96 0.84
C GLN A 17 -18.86 -5.04 -0.19
N LYS A 18 -19.40 -4.94 -1.41
CA LYS A 18 -19.02 -5.83 -2.51
C LYS A 18 -17.56 -5.67 -2.90
N GLU A 19 -17.05 -4.44 -3.03
CA GLU A 19 -15.64 -4.14 -3.29
C GLU A 19 -14.74 -4.67 -2.18
N SER A 20 -15.09 -4.44 -0.92
CA SER A 20 -14.37 -4.97 0.25
C SER A 20 -14.24 -6.49 0.17
N SER A 21 -15.35 -7.20 -0.10
CA SER A 21 -15.35 -8.66 -0.15
C SER A 21 -14.74 -9.26 -1.41
N LYS A 22 -14.77 -8.56 -2.56
CA LYS A 22 -14.35 -9.07 -3.87
C LYS A 22 -13.01 -8.55 -4.34
N ILE A 23 -12.60 -7.39 -3.86
CA ILE A 23 -11.34 -6.75 -4.24
C ILE A 23 -10.39 -6.73 -3.04
N PHE A 24 -10.68 -5.92 -2.00
CA PHE A 24 -9.70 -5.64 -0.94
C PHE A 24 -9.30 -6.86 -0.11
N GLN A 25 -10.21 -7.83 0.06
CA GLN A 25 -9.89 -9.07 0.77
C GLN A 25 -9.32 -10.17 -0.16
N ASN A 26 -9.51 -10.07 -1.49
CA ASN A 26 -9.13 -11.11 -2.44
C ASN A 26 -7.85 -10.82 -3.23
N GLU A 27 -7.58 -9.55 -3.52
CA GLU A 27 -6.35 -9.15 -4.21
C GLU A 27 -5.22 -8.92 -3.20
N TRP A 28 -3.98 -8.91 -3.67
CA TRP A 28 -2.85 -8.46 -2.87
C TRP A 28 -2.93 -6.95 -2.66
N PHE A 29 -3.18 -6.55 -1.45
CA PHE A 29 -3.44 -5.17 -1.05
C PHE A 29 -2.19 -4.58 -0.38
N CYS A 30 -1.64 -3.49 -0.93
CA CYS A 30 -0.47 -2.81 -0.38
C CYS A 30 -0.85 -2.09 0.92
N VAL A 31 -0.05 -2.24 1.98
CA VAL A 31 -0.40 -1.74 3.32
C VAL A 31 0.71 -0.97 4.04
N ALA A 32 1.97 -1.13 3.63
CA ALA A 32 3.12 -0.52 4.31
C ALA A 32 4.39 -0.65 3.47
N ARG A 33 5.49 -0.07 3.97
CA ARG A 33 6.85 -0.34 3.52
C ARG A 33 7.57 -1.27 4.50
N ASN A 34 8.53 -2.06 4.00
CA ASN A 34 9.38 -2.90 4.86
C ASN A 34 10.15 -2.08 5.90
N GLU A 35 10.56 -0.88 5.52
CA GLU A 35 11.32 0.02 6.39
C GLU A 35 10.51 0.67 7.53
N ASP A 36 9.20 0.45 7.56
CA ASP A 36 8.36 0.83 8.70
C ASP A 36 8.65 -0.04 9.94
N PHE A 37 9.43 -1.13 9.78
CA PHE A 37 9.72 -2.14 10.79
C PHE A 37 11.24 -2.34 10.89
N GLU A 38 11.86 -1.88 11.98
CA GLU A 38 13.31 -1.91 12.16
C GLU A 38 13.77 -2.98 13.16
N VAL A 39 13.04 -3.10 14.26
CA VAL A 39 13.42 -4.01 15.36
C VAL A 39 12.30 -5.00 15.67
N PRO A 40 12.64 -6.24 16.08
CA PRO A 40 11.64 -7.22 16.47
C PRO A 40 10.63 -6.65 17.48
N GLY A 41 9.36 -6.94 17.24
CA GLY A 41 8.25 -6.41 18.03
C GLY A 41 7.60 -5.15 17.45
N ASP A 42 8.23 -4.48 16.47
CA ASP A 42 7.60 -3.34 15.80
C ASP A 42 6.30 -3.77 15.13
N PHE A 43 5.25 -3.01 15.37
CA PHE A 43 3.93 -3.27 14.82
C PHE A 43 3.29 -2.01 14.24
N LYS A 44 2.38 -2.22 13.27
CA LYS A 44 1.49 -1.21 12.69
C LYS A 44 0.07 -1.77 12.67
N LEU A 45 -0.87 -1.08 13.33
CA LEU A 45 -2.29 -1.40 13.34
C LEU A 45 -2.98 -0.71 12.18
N LEU A 46 -3.84 -1.42 11.46
CA LEU A 46 -4.54 -0.93 10.28
C LEU A 46 -5.99 -1.42 10.29
N ASN A 47 -6.86 -0.65 9.66
CA ASN A 47 -8.21 -1.09 9.29
C ASN A 47 -8.28 -1.18 7.76
N ILE A 48 -8.46 -2.38 7.23
CA ILE A 48 -8.53 -2.63 5.79
C ILE A 48 -9.85 -3.31 5.48
N ALA A 49 -10.67 -2.67 4.68
CA ALA A 49 -11.98 -3.20 4.29
C ALA A 49 -12.91 -3.56 5.46
N GLY A 50 -12.78 -2.82 6.58
CA GLY A 50 -13.53 -3.05 7.82
C GLY A 50 -12.92 -4.12 8.74
N GLU A 51 -11.82 -4.76 8.34
CA GLU A 51 -11.09 -5.72 9.16
C GLU A 51 -9.96 -5.04 9.94
N SER A 52 -9.95 -5.23 11.24
CA SER A 52 -8.85 -4.81 12.12
C SER A 52 -7.70 -5.79 12.01
N ILE A 53 -6.55 -5.32 11.57
CA ILE A 53 -5.36 -6.11 11.37
C ILE A 53 -4.12 -5.41 11.91
N PHE A 54 -3.10 -6.15 12.25
CA PHE A 54 -1.79 -5.55 12.53
C PHE A 54 -0.66 -6.33 11.84
N LEU A 55 0.33 -5.57 11.38
CA LEU A 55 1.60 -6.11 10.91
C LEU A 55 2.58 -6.13 12.07
N LEU A 56 3.46 -7.11 12.11
CA LEU A 56 4.41 -7.33 13.20
C LEU A 56 5.72 -7.91 12.68
N LEU A 57 6.84 -7.32 13.08
CA LEU A 57 8.17 -7.87 12.84
C LEU A 57 8.50 -8.90 13.92
N GLY A 58 8.68 -10.16 13.52
CA GLY A 58 9.07 -11.26 14.38
C GLY A 58 10.55 -11.23 14.77
N GLU A 59 10.94 -12.06 15.76
CA GLU A 59 12.34 -12.25 16.17
C GLU A 59 13.21 -12.82 15.03
N ASP A 60 12.60 -13.57 14.12
CA ASP A 60 13.20 -14.14 12.91
C ASP A 60 13.32 -13.13 11.75
N LYS A 61 13.02 -11.86 12.01
CA LYS A 61 13.00 -10.75 11.04
C LYS A 61 12.02 -10.95 9.89
N GLN A 62 11.00 -11.77 10.07
CA GLN A 62 9.89 -11.89 9.14
C GLN A 62 8.73 -10.99 9.57
N ILE A 63 8.20 -10.21 8.63
CA ILE A 63 6.99 -9.41 8.87
C ILE A 63 5.78 -10.29 8.58
N ARG A 64 4.87 -10.36 9.54
CA ARG A 64 3.62 -11.11 9.45
C ARG A 64 2.44 -10.20 9.72
N SER A 65 1.30 -10.54 9.17
CA SER A 65 0.04 -9.85 9.44
C SER A 65 -0.92 -10.77 10.15
N PHE A 66 -1.66 -10.23 11.09
CA PHE A 66 -2.64 -10.96 11.89
C PHE A 66 -3.94 -10.17 11.97
N PHE A 67 -5.08 -10.88 12.06
CA PHE A 67 -6.30 -10.26 12.54
C PHE A 67 -6.12 -9.82 13.99
N ASN A 68 -6.56 -8.63 14.32
CA ASN A 68 -6.41 -8.02 15.65
C ASN A 68 -7.39 -8.65 16.68
N LEU A 69 -7.40 -9.97 16.77
CA LEU A 69 -8.34 -10.74 17.57
C LEU A 69 -7.64 -11.83 18.38
N CYS A 70 -7.87 -11.82 19.70
CA CYS A 70 -7.43 -12.89 20.59
C CYS A 70 -8.23 -14.17 20.33
N LYS A 71 -7.54 -15.31 20.20
CA LYS A 71 -8.16 -16.63 19.95
C LYS A 71 -9.03 -17.16 21.10
N HIS A 72 -8.95 -16.54 22.29
CA HIS A 72 -9.77 -16.96 23.43
C HIS A 72 -11.25 -16.58 23.22
N ARG A 73 -11.55 -15.28 23.09
CA ARG A 73 -12.92 -14.75 22.97
C ARG A 73 -13.04 -13.56 22.04
N GLY A 74 -12.18 -13.44 21.04
CA GLY A 74 -12.28 -12.39 20.02
C GLY A 74 -12.05 -10.96 20.55
N CYS A 75 -11.42 -10.80 21.73
CA CYS A 75 -11.04 -9.47 22.21
C CYS A 75 -9.95 -8.89 21.30
N GLN A 76 -10.07 -7.62 20.92
CA GLN A 76 -9.00 -6.90 20.24
C GLN A 76 -7.73 -6.88 21.11
N LEU A 77 -6.59 -7.09 20.48
CA LEU A 77 -5.27 -7.07 21.12
C LEU A 77 -4.73 -5.64 21.22
N LEU A 78 -5.06 -4.82 20.24
CA LEU A 78 -4.77 -3.39 20.12
C LEU A 78 -6.09 -2.63 19.96
N ASP A 79 -6.20 -1.46 20.59
CA ASP A 79 -7.39 -0.61 20.52
C ASP A 79 -7.28 0.33 19.32
N GLU A 80 -8.16 0.18 18.34
CA GLU A 80 -8.22 1.04 17.13
C GLU A 80 -8.62 2.48 17.43
N THR A 81 -9.25 2.73 18.56
CA THR A 81 -9.68 4.08 18.96
C THR A 81 -8.58 4.86 19.69
N ASP A 82 -7.52 4.17 20.09
CA ASP A 82 -6.35 4.76 20.73
C ASP A 82 -5.22 4.97 19.70
N GLU A 83 -5.07 6.20 19.25
CA GLU A 83 -4.02 6.56 18.28
C GLU A 83 -2.61 6.17 18.75
N SER A 84 -2.36 6.10 20.06
CA SER A 84 -1.06 5.65 20.60
C SER A 84 -0.78 4.17 20.32
N GLN A 85 -1.79 3.39 19.95
CA GLN A 85 -1.69 2.00 19.57
C GLN A 85 -1.69 1.77 18.04
N SER A 86 -1.72 2.83 17.24
CA SER A 86 -1.65 2.72 15.78
C SER A 86 -0.32 2.13 15.29
N LYS A 87 0.77 2.39 16.03
CA LYS A 87 2.09 1.81 15.84
C LYS A 87 2.87 1.77 17.15
N GLY A 88 3.81 0.84 17.26
CA GLY A 88 4.63 0.73 18.46
C GLY A 88 5.49 -0.53 18.45
N ASN A 89 5.88 -1.00 19.64
CA ASN A 89 6.72 -2.19 19.78
C ASN A 89 6.26 -3.04 20.97
N PHE A 90 5.93 -4.30 20.72
CA PHE A 90 5.51 -5.28 21.75
C PHE A 90 6.64 -5.75 22.69
N LYS A 91 7.87 -5.38 22.39
CA LYS A 91 9.08 -5.87 23.08
C LYS A 91 9.31 -7.37 22.89
N THR A 92 8.68 -8.23 23.68
CA THR A 92 8.95 -9.68 23.70
C THR A 92 7.74 -10.56 23.43
N PHE A 93 6.54 -10.06 23.60
CA PHE A 93 5.30 -10.83 23.39
C PHE A 93 4.08 -9.93 23.31
N ILE A 94 3.02 -10.42 22.67
CA ILE A 94 1.72 -9.78 22.60
C ILE A 94 0.89 -10.26 23.80
N ARG A 95 0.24 -9.35 24.52
CA ARG A 95 -0.64 -9.69 25.64
C ARG A 95 -2.05 -9.21 25.43
N CYS A 96 -3.00 -10.15 25.46
CA CYS A 96 -4.43 -9.81 25.42
C CYS A 96 -4.83 -9.03 26.69
N PRO A 97 -5.46 -7.85 26.55
CA PRO A 97 -5.84 -7.03 27.68
C PRO A 97 -6.96 -7.66 28.55
N TYR A 98 -7.74 -8.60 27.98
CA TYR A 98 -8.89 -9.16 28.67
C TYR A 98 -8.51 -10.25 29.70
N HIS A 99 -7.93 -11.38 29.25
CA HIS A 99 -7.61 -12.51 30.14
C HIS A 99 -6.12 -12.88 30.17
N SER A 100 -5.27 -11.95 29.69
CA SER A 100 -3.81 -12.11 29.71
C SER A 100 -3.28 -13.33 28.94
N TRP A 101 -3.99 -13.82 27.92
CA TRP A 101 -3.39 -14.72 26.96
C TRP A 101 -2.23 -14.00 26.28
N THR A 102 -1.10 -14.70 26.16
CA THR A 102 0.09 -14.11 25.54
C THR A 102 0.50 -14.91 24.31
N TYR A 103 0.99 -14.18 23.32
CA TYR A 103 1.48 -14.74 22.06
C TYR A 103 2.91 -14.29 21.81
N ASN A 104 3.71 -15.17 21.21
CA ASN A 104 5.03 -14.81 20.71
C ASN A 104 4.90 -13.86 19.52
N LEU A 105 6.03 -13.26 19.09
CA LEU A 105 6.04 -12.32 17.97
C LEU A 105 5.81 -12.99 16.60
N ASP A 106 5.79 -14.32 16.54
CA ASP A 106 5.36 -15.10 15.36
C ASP A 106 3.86 -15.44 15.36
N GLY A 107 3.11 -14.98 16.38
CA GLY A 107 1.69 -15.25 16.56
C GLY A 107 1.36 -16.56 17.26
N SER A 108 2.34 -17.39 17.58
CA SER A 108 2.10 -18.64 18.31
C SER A 108 1.68 -18.37 19.76
N LEU A 109 0.78 -19.22 20.30
CA LEU A 109 0.36 -19.10 21.69
C LEU A 109 1.53 -19.39 22.62
N ARG A 110 1.88 -18.43 23.47
CA ARG A 110 2.94 -18.55 24.49
C ARG A 110 2.41 -19.04 25.82
N LYS A 111 1.30 -18.49 26.28
CA LYS A 111 0.69 -18.83 27.58
C LYS A 111 -0.79 -18.50 27.62
N ALA A 112 -1.60 -19.42 28.14
CA ALA A 112 -3.00 -19.20 28.48
C ALA A 112 -3.18 -19.48 29.98
N PRO A 113 -3.41 -18.46 30.83
CA PRO A 113 -3.58 -18.64 32.27
C PRO A 113 -4.71 -19.62 32.59
N HIS A 114 -4.46 -20.51 33.56
CA HIS A 114 -5.42 -21.51 34.05
C HIS A 114 -5.81 -22.62 33.04
N LEU A 115 -5.10 -22.73 31.92
CA LEU A 115 -5.28 -23.82 30.97
C LEU A 115 -3.97 -24.60 30.82
N ASP A 116 -4.04 -25.91 31.05
CA ASP A 116 -2.96 -26.85 30.70
C ASP A 116 -3.07 -27.16 29.21
N LEU A 117 -2.40 -26.35 28.41
CA LEU A 117 -2.34 -26.54 26.94
C LEU A 117 -1.12 -27.42 26.63
N ASN A 118 -1.34 -28.58 26.04
CA ASN A 118 -0.29 -29.40 25.49
C ASN A 118 0.42 -28.71 24.32
N ALA A 119 1.68 -29.00 24.06
CA ALA A 119 2.59 -28.33 23.15
C ALA A 119 2.17 -28.23 21.67
N ASN A 120 1.04 -28.81 21.23
CA ASN A 120 0.56 -28.85 19.86
C ASN A 120 -0.72 -28.03 19.63
N ASN A 121 -0.83 -26.85 20.23
CA ASN A 121 -2.07 -26.04 20.17
C ASN A 121 -2.07 -25.00 19.05
N ASN A 122 -1.76 -25.41 17.81
CA ASN A 122 -1.79 -24.51 16.62
C ASN A 122 -3.15 -23.83 16.41
N GLU A 123 -4.24 -24.46 16.90
CA GLU A 123 -5.59 -23.89 16.83
C GLU A 123 -5.76 -22.59 17.65
N TYR A 124 -4.87 -22.36 18.63
CA TYR A 124 -4.86 -21.16 19.49
C TYR A 124 -3.86 -20.10 19.05
N HIS A 125 -3.10 -20.33 17.97
CA HIS A 125 -2.26 -19.30 17.37
C HIS A 125 -3.11 -18.18 16.79
N LEU A 126 -2.57 -16.96 16.72
CA LEU A 126 -3.26 -15.84 16.06
C LEU A 126 -3.61 -16.20 14.62
N ASN A 127 -4.74 -15.71 14.14
CA ASN A 127 -5.14 -15.88 12.76
C ASN A 127 -4.24 -15.04 11.87
N GLN A 128 -3.33 -15.71 11.17
CA GLN A 128 -2.39 -15.07 10.26
C GLN A 128 -3.06 -14.77 8.92
N ILE A 129 -2.67 -13.62 8.34
CA ILE A 129 -3.05 -13.18 7.00
C ILE A 129 -1.85 -13.40 6.09
N MET A 130 -2.07 -13.81 4.84
CA MET A 130 -0.98 -13.94 3.87
C MET A 130 -0.28 -12.59 3.70
N THR A 131 1.03 -12.59 3.85
CA THR A 131 1.86 -11.39 3.80
C THR A 131 3.06 -11.68 2.92
N GLN A 132 3.31 -10.82 1.94
CA GLN A 132 4.47 -10.88 1.06
C GLN A 132 5.05 -9.50 0.82
N SER A 133 6.34 -9.45 0.53
CA SER A 133 7.04 -8.22 0.17
C SER A 133 7.42 -8.21 -1.30
N TRP A 134 7.24 -7.06 -1.95
CA TRP A 134 7.75 -6.79 -3.28
C TRP A 134 8.16 -5.32 -3.42
N GLY A 135 9.31 -5.02 -4.04
CA GLY A 135 9.79 -3.66 -4.26
C GLY A 135 9.94 -2.82 -2.97
N GLY A 136 10.14 -3.47 -1.82
CA GLY A 136 10.16 -2.81 -0.51
C GLY A 136 8.78 -2.48 0.06
N PHE A 137 7.68 -2.83 -0.63
CA PHE A 137 6.31 -2.72 -0.16
C PHE A 137 5.82 -4.03 0.44
N LEU A 138 4.95 -3.92 1.44
CA LEU A 138 4.26 -5.04 2.07
C LEU A 138 2.84 -5.14 1.51
N PHE A 139 2.51 -6.34 1.07
CA PHE A 139 1.18 -6.69 0.59
C PHE A 139 0.57 -7.77 1.47
N ILE A 140 -0.73 -7.66 1.70
CA ILE A 140 -1.52 -8.66 2.39
C ILE A 140 -2.61 -9.20 1.49
N LYS A 141 -3.07 -10.42 1.79
CA LYS A 141 -4.21 -11.05 1.14
C LYS A 141 -5.00 -11.85 2.16
N MET A 142 -6.24 -11.44 2.41
CA MET A 142 -7.06 -12.03 3.47
C MET A 142 -7.71 -13.34 3.07
N LYS A 143 -8.02 -13.51 1.78
CA LYS A 143 -8.64 -14.73 1.25
C LYS A 143 -7.66 -15.49 0.38
N ASN A 144 -7.61 -16.79 0.58
CA ASN A 144 -6.77 -17.65 -0.25
C ASN A 144 -7.45 -17.90 -1.61
N ASN A 145 -6.82 -17.45 -2.67
CA ASN A 145 -7.15 -17.75 -4.06
C ASN A 145 -5.85 -18.02 -4.84
N GLU A 146 -5.96 -18.46 -6.08
CA GLU A 146 -4.81 -18.94 -6.87
C GLU A 146 -3.84 -17.82 -7.33
N ARG A 147 -4.26 -16.55 -7.36
CA ARG A 147 -3.43 -15.45 -7.84
C ARG A 147 -2.29 -15.14 -6.87
N SER A 148 -1.05 -15.29 -7.31
CA SER A 148 0.16 -14.93 -6.54
C SER A 148 0.42 -13.42 -6.57
N LEU A 149 1.24 -12.91 -5.65
CA LEU A 149 1.72 -11.52 -5.71
C LEU A 149 2.57 -11.32 -6.97
N THR A 150 3.41 -12.31 -7.30
CA THR A 150 4.24 -12.27 -8.50
C THR A 150 3.40 -12.07 -9.76
N ASP A 151 2.28 -12.78 -9.91
CA ASP A 151 1.38 -12.60 -11.05
C ASP A 151 0.76 -11.18 -11.08
N GLN A 152 0.49 -10.62 -9.90
CA GLN A 152 -0.12 -9.29 -9.82
C GLN A 152 0.84 -8.15 -10.19
N VAL A 153 2.14 -8.30 -9.90
CA VAL A 153 3.17 -7.28 -10.13
C VAL A 153 4.04 -7.54 -11.36
N ASN A 154 3.83 -8.66 -12.06
CA ASN A 154 4.73 -9.15 -13.11
C ASN A 154 5.00 -8.13 -14.22
N ASP A 155 3.97 -7.46 -14.71
CA ASP A 155 4.11 -6.50 -15.80
C ASP A 155 4.97 -5.31 -15.37
N PHE A 156 4.72 -4.79 -14.16
CA PHE A 156 5.53 -3.73 -13.58
C PHE A 156 6.97 -4.17 -13.36
N GLU A 157 7.18 -5.35 -12.78
CA GLU A 157 8.54 -5.89 -12.52
C GLU A 157 9.33 -6.04 -13.81
N ASN A 158 8.73 -6.58 -14.86
CA ASN A 158 9.40 -6.76 -16.15
C ASN A 158 9.82 -5.42 -16.76
N GLN A 159 9.02 -4.38 -16.61
CA GLN A 159 9.27 -3.07 -17.20
C GLN A 159 10.20 -2.19 -16.35
N PHE A 160 10.03 -2.21 -15.01
CA PHE A 160 10.62 -1.20 -14.11
C PHE A 160 11.58 -1.76 -13.06
N HIS A 161 12.00 -3.03 -13.14
CA HIS A 161 12.95 -3.63 -12.17
C HIS A 161 14.22 -2.81 -11.96
N ARG A 162 14.68 -2.06 -12.98
CA ARG A 162 15.89 -1.23 -12.90
C ARG A 162 15.77 -0.05 -11.94
N TYR A 163 14.57 0.32 -11.55
CA TYR A 163 14.38 1.35 -10.51
C TYR A 163 14.75 0.87 -9.11
N GLY A 164 14.88 -0.46 -8.90
CA GLY A 164 15.33 -1.03 -7.64
C GLY A 164 14.57 -0.50 -6.43
N LEU A 165 13.23 -0.48 -6.50
CA LEU A 165 12.34 0.14 -5.49
C LEU A 165 12.62 -0.34 -4.07
N GLU A 166 13.08 -1.60 -3.92
CA GLU A 166 13.45 -2.21 -2.64
C GLU A 166 14.66 -1.54 -1.98
N ASN A 167 15.48 -0.85 -2.77
CA ASN A 167 16.68 -0.14 -2.29
C ASN A 167 16.42 1.33 -1.98
N LEU A 168 15.28 1.87 -2.42
CA LEU A 168 14.89 3.25 -2.17
C LEU A 168 14.46 3.41 -0.70
N LYS A 169 14.76 4.58 -0.15
CA LYS A 169 14.36 4.99 1.20
C LYS A 169 13.33 6.09 1.17
N THR A 170 12.40 6.06 2.10
CA THR A 170 11.40 7.11 2.25
C THR A 170 12.07 8.41 2.68
N GLY A 171 12.12 9.38 1.78
CA GLY A 171 12.66 10.70 2.06
C GLY A 171 11.65 11.64 2.74
N CYS A 172 10.37 11.46 2.43
CA CYS A 172 9.27 12.21 3.01
C CYS A 172 7.98 11.41 2.88
N MET A 173 7.08 11.52 3.85
CA MET A 173 5.76 10.88 3.83
C MET A 173 4.69 11.87 4.30
N TYR A 174 3.56 11.82 3.63
CA TYR A 174 2.36 12.57 3.99
C TYR A 174 1.18 11.62 4.02
N SER A 175 0.36 11.73 5.09
CA SER A 175 -0.91 11.01 5.19
C SER A 175 -2.05 12.02 5.21
N TYR A 176 -3.07 11.82 4.40
CA TYR A 176 -4.24 12.68 4.38
C TYR A 176 -5.50 11.92 3.97
N ILE A 177 -6.63 12.38 4.48
CA ILE A 177 -7.94 11.81 4.16
C ILE A 177 -8.61 12.69 3.11
N ILE A 178 -9.15 12.05 2.08
CA ILE A 178 -9.96 12.68 1.04
C ILE A 178 -11.40 12.21 1.18
N ASP A 179 -12.35 13.16 1.17
CA ASP A 179 -13.78 12.87 1.12
C ASP A 179 -14.19 12.51 -0.32
N ALA A 180 -13.69 11.38 -0.79
CA ALA A 180 -13.96 10.83 -2.12
C ALA A 180 -13.86 9.30 -2.10
N ASN A 181 -14.55 8.67 -3.06
CA ASN A 181 -14.43 7.24 -3.30
C ASN A 181 -13.06 6.90 -3.87
N TRP A 182 -12.49 5.78 -3.43
CA TRP A 182 -11.18 5.30 -3.87
C TRP A 182 -11.03 5.17 -5.39
N LYS A 183 -12.11 4.78 -6.11
CA LYS A 183 -12.10 4.67 -7.58
C LYS A 183 -11.88 6.03 -8.26
N VAL A 184 -12.51 7.09 -7.72
CA VAL A 184 -12.31 8.45 -8.25
C VAL A 184 -10.85 8.87 -8.18
N ILE A 185 -10.15 8.47 -7.12
CA ILE A 185 -8.72 8.77 -6.94
C ILE A 185 -7.88 8.01 -7.96
N LEU A 186 -8.18 6.71 -8.16
CA LEU A 186 -7.47 5.93 -9.19
C LEU A 186 -7.81 6.39 -10.61
N GLU A 187 -9.06 6.73 -10.89
CA GLU A 187 -9.48 7.28 -12.18
C GLU A 187 -8.75 8.59 -12.47
N ASN A 188 -8.69 9.50 -11.49
CA ASN A 188 -7.96 10.76 -11.60
C ASN A 188 -6.45 10.54 -11.85
N TYR A 189 -5.84 9.56 -11.19
CA TYR A 189 -4.42 9.23 -11.41
C TYR A 189 -4.15 8.70 -12.81
N ASN A 190 -5.08 7.93 -13.39
CA ASN A 190 -4.90 7.26 -14.67
C ASN A 190 -5.32 8.12 -15.89
N GLU A 191 -5.70 9.38 -15.68
CA GLU A 191 -6.04 10.29 -16.78
C GLU A 191 -5.35 11.64 -16.60
N CYS A 192 -5.10 12.36 -17.69
CA CYS A 192 -4.46 13.66 -17.69
C CYS A 192 -5.35 14.79 -18.27
N TYR A 193 -6.64 14.54 -18.46
CA TYR A 193 -7.55 15.55 -18.99
C TYR A 193 -7.66 16.79 -18.08
N HIS A 194 -7.54 16.58 -16.76
CA HIS A 194 -7.52 17.64 -15.75
C HIS A 194 -6.16 18.35 -15.62
N CYS A 195 -5.05 17.72 -16.06
CA CYS A 195 -3.68 18.17 -15.76
C CYS A 195 -3.42 19.62 -16.15
N ALA A 196 -3.87 20.04 -17.33
CA ALA A 196 -3.65 21.40 -17.81
C ALA A 196 -4.32 22.48 -16.93
N GLY A 197 -5.47 22.17 -16.35
CA GLY A 197 -6.23 23.10 -15.51
C GLY A 197 -5.87 23.08 -14.04
N VAL A 198 -5.51 21.91 -13.51
CA VAL A 198 -5.29 21.67 -12.07
C VAL A 198 -3.80 21.68 -11.72
N HIS A 199 -2.95 21.17 -12.61
CA HIS A 199 -1.50 21.00 -12.39
C HIS A 199 -0.65 21.70 -13.46
N PRO A 200 -0.79 23.02 -13.68
CA PRO A 200 -0.03 23.72 -14.72
C PRO A 200 1.49 23.62 -14.54
N GLU A 201 1.97 23.45 -13.30
CA GLU A 201 3.39 23.23 -12.98
C GLU A 201 3.90 21.89 -13.49
N LEU A 202 3.10 20.83 -13.40
CA LEU A 202 3.46 19.50 -13.94
C LEU A 202 3.53 19.57 -15.48
N CYS A 203 2.59 20.28 -16.11
CA CYS A 203 2.57 20.47 -17.54
C CYS A 203 3.75 21.28 -18.07
N LYS A 204 4.42 22.08 -17.22
CA LYS A 204 5.68 22.76 -17.58
C LYS A 204 6.86 21.77 -17.65
N ILE A 205 6.82 20.68 -16.88
CA ILE A 205 7.84 19.64 -16.89
C ILE A 205 7.57 18.62 -18.00
N VAL A 206 6.30 18.22 -18.13
CA VAL A 206 5.84 17.22 -19.12
C VAL A 206 4.76 17.88 -20.01
N PRO A 207 5.13 18.62 -21.05
CA PRO A 207 4.18 19.33 -21.92
C PRO A 207 3.19 18.41 -22.64
N GLU A 208 3.52 17.13 -22.79
CA GLU A 208 2.66 16.12 -23.38
C GLU A 208 1.31 16.00 -22.65
N PHE A 209 1.28 16.26 -21.33
CA PHE A 209 0.06 16.23 -20.53
C PHE A 209 -1.01 17.22 -20.99
N THR A 210 -0.63 18.27 -21.74
CA THR A 210 -1.59 19.24 -22.30
C THR A 210 -2.06 18.88 -23.71
N LYS A 211 -1.31 18.01 -24.40
CA LYS A 211 -1.62 17.68 -25.79
C LYS A 211 -2.85 16.79 -25.86
N LYS A 212 -3.84 17.19 -26.65
CA LYS A 212 -5.09 16.43 -26.86
C LYS A 212 -5.79 16.02 -25.56
N GLY A 213 -5.61 16.80 -24.47
CA GLY A 213 -6.16 16.44 -23.15
C GLY A 213 -5.54 15.20 -22.50
N GLY A 214 -4.30 14.86 -22.85
CA GLY A 214 -3.60 13.72 -22.28
C GLY A 214 -4.10 12.34 -22.74
N ILE A 215 -4.93 12.26 -23.79
CA ILE A 215 -5.54 10.98 -24.22
C ILE A 215 -4.54 10.05 -24.93
N GLU A 216 -3.52 10.62 -25.57
CA GLU A 216 -2.55 9.86 -26.38
C GLU A 216 -1.17 9.75 -25.70
N LEU A 217 -1.14 9.66 -24.36
CA LEU A 217 0.11 9.49 -23.62
C LEU A 217 0.65 8.07 -23.81
N ASP A 218 1.93 7.96 -24.14
CA ASP A 218 2.63 6.71 -24.25
C ASP A 218 3.22 6.29 -22.89
N TRP A 219 2.39 5.68 -22.07
CA TRP A 219 2.80 5.20 -20.74
C TRP A 219 3.74 3.99 -20.83
N GLU A 220 3.63 3.18 -21.86
CA GLU A 220 4.49 2.01 -22.06
C GLU A 220 5.96 2.41 -22.27
N ASN A 221 6.21 3.43 -23.11
CA ASN A 221 7.55 3.95 -23.33
C ASN A 221 7.90 5.16 -22.45
N GLY A 222 6.99 5.57 -21.58
CA GLY A 222 7.12 6.75 -20.73
C GLY A 222 6.85 8.06 -21.48
N VAL A 223 6.49 9.08 -20.72
CA VAL A 223 6.15 10.40 -21.27
C VAL A 223 7.39 11.30 -21.24
N PRO A 224 7.83 11.87 -22.39
CA PRO A 224 9.02 12.67 -22.43
C PRO A 224 8.89 13.95 -21.64
N GLN A 225 9.93 14.29 -20.90
CA GLN A 225 10.06 15.55 -20.20
C GLN A 225 10.52 16.65 -21.16
N ARG A 226 10.29 17.90 -20.79
CA ARG A 226 10.74 19.08 -21.56
C ARG A 226 12.27 19.11 -21.61
N GLU A 227 12.84 19.56 -22.72
CA GLU A 227 14.28 19.81 -22.84
C GLU A 227 14.81 20.68 -21.69
N GLY A 228 15.93 20.26 -21.10
CA GLY A 228 16.55 20.94 -19.95
C GLY A 228 15.94 20.55 -18.59
N THR A 229 14.95 19.66 -18.55
CA THR A 229 14.48 19.04 -17.31
C THR A 229 15.00 17.60 -17.21
N ASN A 230 15.23 17.10 -16.01
CA ASN A 230 15.73 15.76 -15.77
C ASN A 230 15.02 15.03 -14.62
N THR A 231 14.04 15.65 -13.99
CA THR A 231 13.28 15.03 -12.90
C THR A 231 11.90 15.66 -12.74
N PHE A 232 10.97 14.92 -12.13
CA PHE A 232 9.58 15.34 -11.92
C PHE A 232 9.43 16.13 -10.61
N THR A 233 10.09 17.30 -10.55
CA THR A 233 10.05 18.27 -9.44
C THR A 233 9.61 19.63 -9.95
N PHE A 234 9.22 20.58 -9.08
CA PHE A 234 8.80 21.92 -9.47
C PHE A 234 9.81 22.67 -10.35
N SER A 235 11.11 22.49 -10.09
CA SER A 235 12.17 23.09 -10.92
C SER A 235 12.43 22.31 -12.22
N GLY A 236 12.05 21.05 -12.27
CA GLY A 236 12.42 20.12 -13.33
C GLY A 236 13.88 19.69 -13.28
N THR A 237 14.63 20.04 -12.25
CA THR A 237 16.05 19.74 -12.11
C THR A 237 16.39 19.19 -10.73
N THR A 238 17.46 18.42 -10.64
CA THR A 238 17.99 17.85 -9.41
C THR A 238 19.52 17.80 -9.43
N ASN A 239 20.13 17.85 -8.25
CA ASN A 239 21.57 17.58 -8.06
C ASN A 239 21.83 16.15 -7.59
N ARG A 240 20.77 15.33 -7.41
CA ARG A 240 20.93 13.92 -7.05
C ARG A 240 21.37 13.12 -8.28
N PRO A 241 22.21 12.09 -8.09
CA PRO A 241 22.55 11.19 -9.18
C PRO A 241 21.28 10.40 -9.61
N PRO A 242 21.24 9.94 -10.85
CA PRO A 242 20.22 8.99 -11.29
C PRO A 242 20.26 7.71 -10.44
N ILE A 243 19.09 7.08 -10.27
CA ILE A 243 19.00 5.72 -9.72
C ILE A 243 19.91 4.79 -10.50
N PRO A 244 20.80 4.04 -9.82
CA PRO A 244 21.73 3.13 -10.51
C PRO A 244 21.00 2.08 -11.34
N GLY A 245 21.44 1.86 -12.55
CA GLY A 245 20.89 0.84 -13.45
C GLY A 245 19.87 1.35 -14.48
N LEU A 246 19.40 2.59 -14.36
CA LEU A 246 18.49 3.17 -15.36
C LEU A 246 19.18 3.35 -16.71
N ASN A 247 18.48 3.01 -17.78
CA ASN A 247 18.89 3.32 -19.15
C ASN A 247 18.63 4.80 -19.51
N ASP A 248 19.05 5.23 -20.68
CA ASP A 248 18.94 6.64 -21.06
C ASP A 248 17.47 7.08 -21.25
N LEU A 249 16.62 6.20 -21.76
CA LEU A 249 15.18 6.47 -21.89
C LEU A 249 14.51 6.68 -20.53
N GLU A 250 14.83 5.85 -19.55
CA GLU A 250 14.30 5.94 -18.19
C GLU A 250 14.77 7.20 -17.44
N LYS A 251 15.93 7.74 -17.79
CA LYS A 251 16.44 9.00 -17.21
C LYS A 251 15.76 10.24 -17.76
N GLU A 252 15.21 10.17 -18.97
CA GLU A 252 14.65 11.33 -19.69
C GLU A 252 13.12 11.36 -19.69
N ARG A 253 12.48 10.31 -19.16
CA ARG A 253 11.03 10.15 -19.21
C ARG A 253 10.40 10.01 -17.83
N HIS A 254 9.15 10.37 -17.79
CA HIS A 254 8.29 10.13 -16.63
C HIS A 254 7.40 8.92 -16.88
N PHE A 255 7.31 8.05 -15.89
CA PHE A 255 6.42 6.89 -15.90
C PHE A 255 5.43 6.97 -14.75
N GLY A 256 4.20 6.54 -14.98
CA GLY A 256 3.17 6.43 -13.95
C GLY A 256 2.46 5.10 -14.10
N GLU A 257 2.34 4.37 -13.01
CA GLU A 257 1.74 3.04 -13.01
C GLU A 257 0.81 2.83 -11.81
N LEU A 258 -0.19 1.98 -12.02
CA LEU A 258 -1.07 1.49 -10.98
C LEU A 258 -0.88 -0.01 -10.80
N ILE A 259 -0.30 -0.40 -9.67
CA ILE A 259 -0.37 -1.78 -9.20
C ILE A 259 -1.71 -1.96 -8.49
N TYR A 260 -2.66 -2.51 -9.25
CA TYR A 260 -4.01 -2.73 -8.76
C TYR A 260 -4.00 -3.63 -7.49
N PRO A 261 -4.82 -3.36 -6.46
CA PRO A 261 -5.92 -2.38 -6.49
C PRO A 261 -5.55 -0.99 -5.93
N ASN A 262 -4.39 -0.78 -5.27
CA ASN A 262 -4.25 0.38 -4.41
C ASN A 262 -2.86 1.01 -4.32
N LEU A 263 -1.90 0.59 -5.13
CA LEU A 263 -0.57 1.21 -5.12
C LEU A 263 -0.31 1.94 -6.44
N MET A 264 -0.28 3.27 -6.40
CA MET A 264 0.10 4.12 -7.52
C MET A 264 1.57 4.50 -7.38
N ILE A 265 2.32 4.43 -8.48
CA ILE A 265 3.77 4.70 -8.50
C ILE A 265 4.10 5.64 -9.65
N SER A 266 4.78 6.72 -9.34
CA SER A 266 5.30 7.71 -10.28
C SER A 266 6.82 7.65 -10.25
N LEU A 267 7.45 7.36 -11.39
CA LEU A 267 8.87 7.11 -11.50
C LEU A 267 9.60 8.26 -12.20
N SER A 268 10.68 8.69 -11.60
CA SER A 268 11.62 9.67 -12.11
C SER A 268 13.05 9.15 -12.01
N MET A 269 13.99 9.78 -12.70
CA MET A 269 15.37 9.30 -12.74
C MET A 269 16.06 9.21 -11.35
N ASP A 270 15.59 9.98 -10.36
CA ASP A 270 16.25 10.15 -9.06
C ASP A 270 15.36 9.84 -7.85
N HIS A 271 14.08 9.57 -8.09
CA HIS A 271 13.12 9.21 -7.05
C HIS A 271 11.88 8.51 -7.59
N ALA A 272 11.13 7.87 -6.71
CA ALA A 272 9.77 7.42 -6.93
C ALA A 272 8.83 8.16 -5.97
N ALA A 273 7.70 8.64 -6.46
CA ALA A 273 6.57 9.05 -5.62
C ALA A 273 5.53 7.92 -5.63
N THR A 274 5.07 7.52 -4.46
CA THR A 274 4.15 6.39 -4.33
C THR A 274 2.95 6.77 -3.47
N PHE A 275 1.79 6.22 -3.77
CA PHE A 275 0.56 6.49 -3.06
C PHE A 275 -0.12 5.16 -2.73
N ILE A 276 -0.24 4.87 -1.44
CA ILE A 276 -1.01 3.72 -0.96
C ILE A 276 -2.42 4.23 -0.67
N VAL A 277 -3.38 3.76 -1.44
CA VAL A 277 -4.79 4.16 -1.36
C VAL A 277 -5.53 3.20 -0.45
N ASN A 278 -6.01 3.67 0.70
CA ASN A 278 -6.75 2.87 1.67
C ASN A 278 -8.20 3.35 1.77
N PRO A 279 -9.18 2.65 1.19
CA PRO A 279 -10.60 3.00 1.26
C PRO A 279 -11.13 2.83 2.68
N LEU A 280 -11.62 3.91 3.30
CA LEU A 280 -12.23 3.92 4.63
C LEU A 280 -13.76 3.79 4.60
N GLY A 281 -14.34 3.99 3.44
CA GLY A 281 -15.78 3.96 3.21
C GLY A 281 -16.12 4.33 1.77
N PRO A 282 -17.41 4.34 1.39
CA PRO A 282 -17.81 4.65 0.02
C PRO A 282 -17.38 6.05 -0.44
N GLU A 283 -17.32 7.01 0.46
CA GLU A 283 -17.00 8.41 0.15
C GLU A 283 -15.80 8.92 0.95
N LYS A 284 -14.93 8.03 1.43
CA LYS A 284 -13.77 8.43 2.24
C LYS A 284 -12.58 7.51 1.99
N THR A 285 -11.44 8.10 1.71
CA THR A 285 -10.20 7.37 1.41
C THR A 285 -9.01 8.02 2.10
N LEU A 286 -8.17 7.21 2.74
CA LEU A 286 -6.87 7.61 3.26
C LEU A 286 -5.82 7.37 2.16
N ILE A 287 -4.90 8.31 2.01
CA ILE A 287 -3.73 8.19 1.12
C ILE A 287 -2.48 8.43 1.96
N ASP A 288 -1.56 7.46 1.86
CA ASP A 288 -0.22 7.51 2.41
C ASP A 288 0.83 7.64 1.31
#